data_6a2564836784bf057d4d135e2ac6594f
#
_entry.id   6a2564836784bf057d4d135e2ac6594f
#
_cell.length_a   1.000
_cell.length_b   1.000
_cell.length_c   1.000
_cell.angle_alpha   90.00
_cell.angle_beta   90.00
_cell.angle_gamma   90.00
#
_symmetry.space_group_name_H-M   'P 1'
#
loop_
_entity.id
_entity.type
_entity.pdbx_description
1 polymer ?
#
loop_
_entity_poly.entity_id
_entity_poly.type
_entity_poly.pdbx_seq_one_letter_code
_entity_poly.pdbx_strand_id
1 'polypeptide(L)'
;RWECYRLNKYSSFEKIKNRLESKIDRDEYQTLSVELGDLKALLNTESNTHFINLINQLILLIESIILNKKYSKTNESLGKLIEAIKITTPTFSLDNYKNFAYSSMELRILMDIALLDNKIKFTEKSLEIMEFCIKTVDPNEELYPKICYNLSYTYHRLDMDKNALKYSNLGIEYCTKHRNYNGLNLLYFRKGIAEYLLGYKTYMDSLEKCIHFCEILSQYKLRDMVITNCKKLYDIDIC
;
A
#
# COMPACT_ATOMS: atom_id res chain seq x y z
N ARG A 1 -14.12 9.16 33.29
CA ARG A 1 -15.10 9.27 32.18
C ARG A 1 -14.47 9.81 30.87
N TRP A 2 -13.62 10.83 30.91
CA TRP A 2 -12.99 11.42 29.71
C TRP A 2 -11.97 10.49 29.02
N GLU A 3 -11.17 9.77 29.79
CA GLU A 3 -10.19 8.81 29.24
C GLU A 3 -10.88 7.62 28.56
N CYS A 4 -11.95 7.07 29.13
CA CYS A 4 -12.73 6.01 28.50
C CYS A 4 -13.38 6.45 27.18
N TYR A 5 -13.82 7.71 27.09
CA TYR A 5 -14.42 8.27 25.88
C TYR A 5 -13.38 8.45 24.75
N ARG A 6 -12.17 8.94 25.08
CA ARG A 6 -11.06 9.05 24.16
C ARG A 6 -10.59 7.67 23.64
N LEU A 7 -10.45 6.71 24.55
CA LEU A 7 -10.07 5.32 24.18
C LEU A 7 -11.10 4.70 23.23
N ASN A 8 -12.40 4.94 23.44
CA ASN A 8 -13.45 4.44 22.56
C ASN A 8 -13.38 5.04 21.14
N LYS A 9 -13.13 6.35 21.02
CA LYS A 9 -13.02 7.01 19.71
C LYS A 9 -11.78 6.56 18.94
N TYR A 10 -10.62 6.46 19.61
CA TYR A 10 -9.42 5.93 19.01
C TYR A 10 -9.59 4.48 18.56
N SER A 11 -10.22 3.65 19.39
CA SER A 11 -10.58 2.27 19.04
C SER A 11 -11.52 2.21 17.82
N SER A 12 -12.46 3.15 17.69
CA SER A 12 -13.35 3.23 16.54
C SER A 12 -12.60 3.60 15.27
N PHE A 13 -11.70 4.57 15.34
CA PHE A 13 -10.82 4.97 14.23
C PHE A 13 -9.95 3.80 13.74
N GLU A 14 -9.27 3.11 14.65
CA GLU A 14 -8.44 1.94 14.31
C GLU A 14 -9.27 0.81 13.70
N LYS A 15 -10.48 0.56 14.19
CA LYS A 15 -11.39 -0.41 13.56
C LYS A 15 -11.77 -0.03 12.12
N ILE A 16 -12.05 1.25 11.87
CA ILE A 16 -12.37 1.73 10.51
C ILE A 16 -11.15 1.59 9.62
N LYS A 17 -9.97 2.00 10.09
CA LYS A 17 -8.70 1.88 9.37
C LYS A 17 -8.38 0.41 9.02
N ASN A 18 -8.55 -0.52 9.97
CA ASN A 18 -8.29 -1.95 9.74
C ASN A 18 -9.28 -2.55 8.72
N ARG A 19 -10.56 -2.16 8.75
CA ARG A 19 -11.52 -2.57 7.72
C ARG A 19 -11.15 -2.01 6.35
N LEU A 20 -10.72 -0.75 6.29
CA LEU A 20 -10.25 -0.11 5.07
C LEU A 20 -9.08 -0.89 4.46
N GLU A 21 -8.04 -1.15 5.25
CA GLU A 21 -6.85 -1.88 4.78
C GLU A 21 -7.22 -3.29 4.31
N SER A 22 -8.08 -3.99 5.03
CA SER A 22 -8.60 -5.31 4.62
C SER A 22 -9.37 -5.27 3.30
N LYS A 23 -10.14 -4.22 3.03
CA LYS A 23 -10.85 -4.05 1.74
C LYS A 23 -9.89 -3.72 0.60
N ILE A 24 -8.89 -2.88 0.85
CA ILE A 24 -7.85 -2.56 -0.13
C ILE A 24 -7.08 -3.83 -0.53
N ASP A 25 -6.68 -4.65 0.45
CA ASP A 25 -5.94 -5.89 0.23
C ASP A 25 -6.76 -6.94 -0.55
N ARG A 26 -8.10 -6.85 -0.51
CA ARG A 26 -9.02 -7.73 -1.27
C ARG A 26 -9.56 -7.12 -2.57
N ASP A 27 -9.09 -5.94 -2.96
CA ASP A 27 -9.57 -5.21 -4.17
C ASP A 27 -11.07 -4.81 -4.10
N GLU A 28 -11.62 -4.63 -2.87
CA GLU A 28 -13.04 -4.33 -2.62
C GLU A 28 -13.33 -2.81 -2.61
N TYR A 29 -12.83 -2.08 -3.59
CA TYR A 29 -12.93 -0.60 -3.66
C TYR A 29 -14.35 -0.07 -3.78
N GLN A 30 -15.31 -0.88 -4.24
CA GLN A 30 -16.70 -0.45 -4.47
C GLN A 30 -17.44 -0.10 -3.17
N THR A 31 -17.02 -0.67 -2.06
CA THR A 31 -17.68 -0.54 -0.75
C THR A 31 -17.00 0.45 0.20
N LEU A 32 -15.93 1.15 -0.25
CA LEU A 32 -15.17 2.09 0.59
C LEU A 32 -15.98 3.33 1.04
N SER A 33 -17.11 3.60 0.40
CA SER A 33 -18.05 4.65 0.83
C SER A 33 -18.59 4.45 2.25
N VAL A 34 -18.61 3.21 2.75
CA VAL A 34 -19.03 2.89 4.12
C VAL A 34 -18.02 3.46 5.11
N GLU A 35 -16.74 3.14 4.95
CA GLU A 35 -15.65 3.65 5.80
C GLU A 35 -15.56 5.17 5.76
N LEU A 36 -15.79 5.76 4.58
CA LEU A 36 -15.86 7.20 4.41
C LEU A 36 -17.01 7.82 5.23
N GLY A 37 -18.19 7.20 5.21
CA GLY A 37 -19.33 7.62 6.03
C GLY A 37 -19.06 7.54 7.53
N ASP A 38 -18.47 6.42 7.99
CA ASP A 38 -18.12 6.20 9.39
C ASP A 38 -17.08 7.23 9.89
N LEU A 39 -16.06 7.56 9.07
CA LEU A 39 -15.07 8.58 9.40
C LEU A 39 -15.67 9.98 9.47
N LYS A 40 -16.58 10.34 8.56
CA LYS A 40 -17.28 11.63 8.61
C LYS A 40 -18.17 11.73 9.85
N ALA A 41 -18.83 10.65 10.24
CA ALA A 41 -19.60 10.61 11.49
C ALA A 41 -18.69 10.78 12.73
N LEU A 42 -17.53 10.14 12.75
CA LEU A 42 -16.54 10.30 13.82
C LEU A 42 -16.00 11.73 13.89
N LEU A 43 -15.71 12.35 12.75
CA LEU A 43 -15.22 13.72 12.63
C LEU A 43 -16.21 14.73 13.25
N ASN A 44 -17.51 14.56 13.01
CA ASN A 44 -18.55 15.46 13.53
C ASN A 44 -18.64 15.49 15.07
N THR A 45 -18.11 14.48 15.75
CA THR A 45 -18.14 14.36 17.22
C THR A 45 -16.78 14.64 17.86
N GLU A 46 -15.76 15.00 17.06
CA GLU A 46 -14.40 15.18 17.56
C GLU A 46 -14.08 16.66 17.78
N SER A 47 -13.27 16.93 18.82
CA SER A 47 -12.80 18.27 19.16
C SER A 47 -11.28 18.41 19.28
N ASN A 48 -10.56 17.28 19.28
CA ASN A 48 -9.11 17.28 19.34
C ASN A 48 -8.52 17.53 17.95
N THR A 49 -7.84 18.65 17.76
CA THR A 49 -7.29 19.08 16.46
C THR A 49 -6.35 18.04 15.85
N HIS A 50 -5.48 17.43 16.65
CA HIS A 50 -4.57 16.39 16.13
C HIS A 50 -5.34 15.18 15.59
N PHE A 51 -6.37 14.73 16.30
CA PHE A 51 -7.19 13.60 15.88
C PHE A 51 -8.08 13.95 14.69
N ILE A 52 -8.60 15.19 14.64
CA ILE A 52 -9.30 15.73 13.46
C ILE A 52 -8.40 15.66 12.22
N ASN A 53 -7.13 16.05 12.35
CA ASN A 53 -6.17 16.00 11.25
C ASN A 53 -5.96 14.56 10.74
N LEU A 54 -5.79 13.58 11.65
CA LEU A 54 -5.66 12.16 11.29
C LEU A 54 -6.91 11.63 10.55
N ILE A 55 -8.11 11.98 11.03
CA ILE A 55 -9.36 11.58 10.38
C ILE A 55 -9.44 12.19 8.98
N ASN A 56 -9.14 13.48 8.83
CA ASN A 56 -9.17 14.17 7.54
C ASN A 56 -8.13 13.59 6.57
N GLN A 57 -6.92 13.28 7.02
CA GLN A 57 -5.92 12.60 6.19
C GLN A 57 -6.44 11.25 5.68
N LEU A 58 -7.07 10.45 6.54
CA LEU A 58 -7.61 9.15 6.15
C LEU A 58 -8.82 9.30 5.20
N ILE A 59 -9.68 10.30 5.41
CA ILE A 59 -10.80 10.61 4.48
C ILE A 59 -10.24 10.92 3.09
N LEU A 60 -9.26 11.81 2.98
CA LEU A 60 -8.66 12.20 1.70
C LEU A 60 -7.92 11.03 1.04
N LEU A 61 -7.28 10.17 1.80
CA LEU A 61 -6.69 8.92 1.29
C LEU A 61 -7.76 8.00 0.67
N ILE A 62 -8.90 7.79 1.34
CA ILE A 62 -10.00 6.98 0.81
C ILE A 62 -10.58 7.61 -0.46
N GLU A 63 -10.82 8.93 -0.45
CA GLU A 63 -11.32 9.66 -1.62
C GLU A 63 -10.37 9.52 -2.81
N SER A 64 -9.06 9.61 -2.58
CA SER A 64 -8.03 9.37 -3.58
C SER A 64 -8.11 7.95 -4.16
N ILE A 65 -8.21 6.93 -3.31
CA ILE A 65 -8.32 5.53 -3.75
C ILE A 65 -9.59 5.33 -4.61
N ILE A 66 -10.73 5.87 -4.18
CA ILE A 66 -11.99 5.80 -4.93
C ILE A 66 -11.85 6.49 -6.29
N LEU A 67 -11.27 7.69 -6.35
CA LEU A 67 -11.06 8.44 -7.59
C LEU A 67 -10.19 7.65 -8.58
N ASN A 68 -9.09 7.06 -8.10
CA ASN A 68 -8.18 6.31 -8.95
C ASN A 68 -8.74 4.95 -9.39
N LYS A 69 -9.28 4.17 -8.44
CA LYS A 69 -9.65 2.76 -8.70
C LYS A 69 -11.03 2.61 -9.32
N LYS A 70 -12.00 3.43 -8.91
CA LYS A 70 -13.38 3.35 -9.41
C LYS A 70 -13.63 4.25 -10.60
N TYR A 71 -13.03 5.44 -10.62
CA TYR A 71 -13.31 6.45 -11.64
C TYR A 71 -12.15 6.70 -12.61
N SER A 72 -10.99 6.08 -12.41
CA SER A 72 -9.76 6.25 -13.22
C SER A 72 -9.28 7.71 -13.31
N LYS A 73 -9.61 8.54 -12.30
CA LYS A 73 -9.28 9.95 -12.22
C LYS A 73 -7.93 10.17 -11.51
N THR A 74 -6.86 9.76 -12.14
CA THR A 74 -5.52 9.70 -11.50
C THR A 74 -5.01 11.08 -11.05
N ASN A 75 -5.19 12.15 -11.84
CA ASN A 75 -4.75 13.50 -11.47
C ASN A 75 -5.53 14.06 -10.27
N GLU A 76 -6.87 13.88 -10.25
CA GLU A 76 -7.70 14.29 -9.10
C GLU A 76 -7.31 13.51 -7.85
N SER A 77 -7.03 12.22 -7.99
CA SER A 77 -6.55 11.35 -6.92
C SER A 77 -5.23 11.84 -6.33
N LEU A 78 -4.26 12.20 -7.18
CA LEU A 78 -2.98 12.77 -6.74
C LEU A 78 -3.19 14.10 -5.99
N GLY A 79 -4.09 14.95 -6.48
CA GLY A 79 -4.47 16.21 -5.80
C GLY A 79 -4.97 15.97 -4.37
N LYS A 80 -5.81 14.95 -4.15
CA LYS A 80 -6.30 14.57 -2.82
C LYS A 80 -5.19 14.11 -1.87
N LEU A 81 -4.20 13.35 -2.35
CA LEU A 81 -3.07 12.93 -1.53
C LEU A 81 -2.18 14.10 -1.14
N ILE A 82 -1.94 15.04 -2.06
CA ILE A 82 -1.18 16.27 -1.76
C ILE A 82 -1.95 17.12 -0.74
N GLU A 83 -3.26 17.25 -0.87
CA GLU A 83 -4.12 17.92 0.11
C GLU A 83 -4.00 17.25 1.49
N ALA A 84 -4.02 15.93 1.56
CA ALA A 84 -3.91 15.17 2.80
C ALA A 84 -2.58 15.42 3.52
N ILE A 85 -1.46 15.43 2.82
CA ILE A 85 -0.15 15.68 3.43
C ILE A 85 -0.04 17.13 3.92
N LYS A 86 -0.63 18.09 3.21
CA LYS A 86 -0.61 19.51 3.57
C LYS A 86 -1.43 19.85 4.82
N ILE A 87 -2.28 18.98 5.33
CA ILE A 87 -2.98 19.18 6.61
C ILE A 87 -1.97 19.35 7.75
N THR A 88 -0.90 18.58 7.77
CA THR A 88 0.13 18.59 8.81
C THR A 88 1.42 19.24 8.34
N THR A 89 1.65 19.29 7.04
CA THR A 89 2.85 19.86 6.41
C THR A 89 2.45 20.86 5.31
N PRO A 90 1.99 22.10 5.67
CA PRO A 90 1.41 23.04 4.70
C PRO A 90 2.34 23.45 3.56
N THR A 91 3.66 23.45 3.80
CA THR A 91 4.71 23.83 2.83
C THR A 91 5.19 22.65 1.99
N PHE A 92 4.56 21.48 2.09
CA PHE A 92 4.92 20.28 1.33
C PHE A 92 4.85 20.51 -0.18
N SER A 93 5.88 20.04 -0.87
CA SER A 93 5.92 19.84 -2.33
C SER A 93 6.74 18.60 -2.66
N LEU A 94 6.60 18.12 -3.89
CA LEU A 94 7.41 16.98 -4.36
C LEU A 94 8.91 17.31 -4.46
N ASP A 95 9.31 18.58 -4.36
CA ASP A 95 10.72 18.97 -4.41
C ASP A 95 11.37 19.07 -3.04
N ASN A 96 10.59 19.20 -1.97
CA ASN A 96 11.10 19.39 -0.62
C ASN A 96 10.71 18.26 0.36
N TYR A 97 10.11 17.15 -0.11
CA TYR A 97 9.59 16.09 0.74
C TYR A 97 10.63 15.49 1.71
N LYS A 98 11.93 15.55 1.38
CA LYS A 98 13.01 15.05 2.26
C LYS A 98 13.25 15.91 3.51
N ASN A 99 12.67 17.10 3.56
CA ASN A 99 12.92 18.08 4.62
C ASN A 99 11.99 17.94 5.84
N PHE A 100 11.10 16.95 5.83
CA PHE A 100 10.09 16.79 6.87
C PHE A 100 10.22 15.43 7.56
N ALA A 101 9.81 15.39 8.83
CA ALA A 101 9.54 14.15 9.54
C ALA A 101 8.08 13.74 9.29
N TYR A 102 7.85 12.45 9.05
CA TYR A 102 6.55 11.91 8.70
C TYR A 102 6.09 10.84 9.69
N SER A 103 4.81 10.87 10.04
CA SER A 103 4.12 9.76 10.67
C SER A 103 3.91 8.61 9.68
N SER A 104 3.57 7.41 10.16
CA SER A 104 3.24 6.27 9.30
C SER A 104 2.11 6.55 8.33
N MET A 105 1.10 7.33 8.72
CA MET A 105 0.01 7.76 7.83
C MET A 105 0.54 8.64 6.70
N GLU A 106 1.40 9.59 7.01
CA GLU A 106 1.99 10.48 6.00
C GLU A 106 2.96 9.73 5.09
N LEU A 107 3.74 8.77 5.61
CA LEU A 107 4.56 7.88 4.77
C LEU A 107 3.70 7.01 3.85
N ARG A 108 2.53 6.54 4.31
CA ARG A 108 1.56 5.84 3.47
C ARG A 108 1.05 6.75 2.35
N ILE A 109 0.67 7.98 2.66
CA ILE A 109 0.21 8.96 1.67
C ILE A 109 1.34 9.28 0.68
N LEU A 110 2.56 9.48 1.15
CA LEU A 110 3.72 9.77 0.31
C LEU A 110 4.05 8.60 -0.64
N MET A 111 3.96 7.36 -0.16
CA MET A 111 4.07 6.16 -1.00
C MET A 111 3.00 6.14 -2.10
N ASP A 112 1.74 6.43 -1.76
CA ASP A 112 0.64 6.43 -2.72
C ASP A 112 0.78 7.59 -3.74
N ILE A 113 1.33 8.75 -3.34
CA ILE A 113 1.73 9.84 -4.26
C ILE A 113 2.76 9.32 -5.27
N ALA A 114 3.80 8.64 -4.81
CA ALA A 114 4.82 8.08 -5.69
C ALA A 114 4.25 7.05 -6.67
N LEU A 115 3.31 6.21 -6.22
CA LEU A 115 2.63 5.23 -7.08
C LEU A 115 1.77 5.88 -8.17
N LEU A 116 1.05 6.96 -7.83
CA LEU A 116 0.24 7.69 -8.81
C LEU A 116 1.09 8.49 -9.79
N ASP A 117 2.15 9.16 -9.32
CA ASP A 117 3.10 9.87 -10.17
C ASP A 117 3.76 8.91 -11.16
N ASN A 118 4.19 7.75 -10.70
CA ASN A 118 4.73 6.68 -11.53
C ASN A 118 3.72 6.17 -12.59
N LYS A 119 2.43 6.16 -12.27
CA LYS A 119 1.37 5.80 -13.22
C LYS A 119 1.16 6.87 -14.30
N ILE A 120 1.34 8.15 -13.94
CA ILE A 120 1.15 9.29 -14.85
C ILE A 120 2.36 9.48 -15.76
N LYS A 121 3.58 9.47 -15.20
CA LYS A 121 4.84 9.87 -15.88
C LYS A 121 5.90 8.89 -15.50
N PHE A 122 6.00 7.81 -15.29
CA PHE A 122 7.12 6.93 -14.91
C PHE A 122 8.44 7.72 -14.68
N THR A 123 8.63 8.25 -13.47
CA THR A 123 9.76 9.13 -13.16
C THR A 123 10.74 8.49 -12.17
N GLU A 124 12.03 8.83 -12.31
CA GLU A 124 13.06 8.50 -11.30
C GLU A 124 12.67 9.03 -9.91
N LYS A 125 11.95 10.16 -9.88
CA LYS A 125 11.45 10.78 -8.65
C LYS A 125 10.50 9.88 -7.86
N SER A 126 9.63 9.14 -8.55
CA SER A 126 8.73 8.19 -7.90
C SER A 126 9.50 7.08 -7.18
N LEU A 127 10.59 6.60 -7.79
CA LEU A 127 11.50 5.64 -7.15
C LEU A 127 12.24 6.26 -5.96
N GLU A 128 12.76 7.49 -6.09
CA GLU A 128 13.43 8.20 -4.99
C GLU A 128 12.50 8.38 -3.77
N ILE A 129 11.24 8.73 -4.01
CA ILE A 129 10.25 8.88 -2.94
C ILE A 129 9.99 7.52 -2.28
N MET A 130 9.83 6.45 -3.04
CA MET A 130 9.65 5.10 -2.50
C MET A 130 10.85 4.65 -1.68
N GLU A 131 12.08 4.92 -2.16
CA GLU A 131 13.32 4.63 -1.42
C GLU A 131 13.45 5.47 -0.15
N PHE A 132 12.98 6.71 -0.17
CA PHE A 132 12.90 7.54 1.02
C PHE A 132 11.92 6.93 2.03
N CYS A 133 10.73 6.52 1.60
CA CYS A 133 9.74 5.89 2.48
C CYS A 133 10.30 4.64 3.19
N ILE A 134 10.97 3.74 2.45
CA ILE A 134 11.51 2.51 3.06
C ILE A 134 12.67 2.76 4.02
N LYS A 135 13.43 3.85 3.84
CA LYS A 135 14.51 4.25 4.74
C LYS A 135 14.00 4.96 5.99
N THR A 136 12.79 5.53 5.93
CA THR A 136 12.21 6.36 7.01
C THR A 136 11.25 5.57 7.89
N VAL A 137 10.50 4.61 7.31
CA VAL A 137 9.54 3.79 8.06
C VAL A 137 10.26 2.89 9.07
N ASP A 138 9.69 2.71 10.26
CA ASP A 138 10.18 1.69 11.18
C ASP A 138 10.01 0.30 10.55
N PRO A 139 11.09 -0.51 10.48
CA PRO A 139 11.00 -1.87 9.92
C PRO A 139 10.04 -2.81 10.66
N ASN A 140 9.52 -2.44 11.82
CA ASN A 140 8.52 -3.22 12.56
C ASN A 140 7.07 -2.77 12.29
N GLU A 141 6.85 -1.71 11.51
CA GLU A 141 5.51 -1.21 11.19
C GLU A 141 4.84 -2.00 10.06
N GLU A 142 3.51 -2.11 10.12
CA GLU A 142 2.69 -2.79 9.10
C GLU A 142 2.78 -2.16 7.70
N LEU A 143 3.23 -0.93 7.61
CA LEU A 143 3.47 -0.25 6.34
C LEU A 143 4.73 -0.79 5.62
N TYR A 144 5.71 -1.31 6.36
CA TYR A 144 6.99 -1.76 5.80
C TYR A 144 6.84 -2.80 4.67
N PRO A 145 6.10 -3.91 4.82
CA PRO A 145 5.94 -4.89 3.74
C PRO A 145 5.15 -4.33 2.55
N LYS A 146 4.26 -3.35 2.74
CA LYS A 146 3.55 -2.68 1.64
C LYS A 146 4.51 -1.84 0.79
N ILE A 147 5.44 -1.11 1.43
CA ILE A 147 6.49 -0.37 0.72
C ILE A 147 7.42 -1.36 -0.02
N CYS A 148 7.81 -2.46 0.62
CA CYS A 148 8.63 -3.51 0.00
C CYS A 148 7.98 -4.07 -1.27
N TYR A 149 6.68 -4.39 -1.23
CA TYR A 149 5.94 -4.86 -2.39
C TYR A 149 5.94 -3.84 -3.53
N ASN A 150 5.66 -2.57 -3.22
CA ASN A 150 5.59 -1.51 -4.22
C ASN A 150 6.96 -1.18 -4.81
N LEU A 151 8.04 -1.21 -4.01
CA LEU A 151 9.41 -1.10 -4.49
C LEU A 151 9.78 -2.26 -5.41
N SER A 152 9.47 -3.50 -5.00
CA SER A 152 9.71 -4.68 -5.85
C SER A 152 9.01 -4.53 -7.20
N TYR A 153 7.76 -4.06 -7.22
CA TYR A 153 7.04 -3.79 -8.46
C TYR A 153 7.70 -2.69 -9.30
N THR A 154 8.11 -1.59 -8.67
CA THR A 154 8.73 -0.46 -9.37
C THR A 154 10.08 -0.86 -9.98
N TYR A 155 10.91 -1.58 -9.22
CA TYR A 155 12.19 -2.09 -9.73
C TYR A 155 12.02 -3.10 -10.86
N HIS A 156 11.04 -3.99 -10.76
CA HIS A 156 10.73 -4.91 -11.85
C HIS A 156 10.37 -4.16 -13.14
N ARG A 157 9.61 -3.07 -13.07
CA ARG A 157 9.28 -2.24 -14.24
C ARG A 157 10.46 -1.47 -14.82
N LEU A 158 11.57 -1.40 -14.11
CA LEU A 158 12.84 -0.80 -14.53
C LEU A 158 13.86 -1.86 -14.95
N ASP A 159 13.45 -3.12 -15.12
CA ASP A 159 14.31 -4.26 -15.44
C ASP A 159 15.46 -4.45 -14.41
N MET A 160 15.23 -3.99 -13.16
CA MET A 160 16.17 -4.11 -12.05
C MET A 160 15.79 -5.29 -11.15
N ASP A 161 15.74 -6.50 -11.69
CA ASP A 161 15.17 -7.67 -11.05
C ASP A 161 15.91 -8.12 -9.78
N LYS A 162 17.22 -7.85 -9.67
CA LYS A 162 17.96 -8.08 -8.40
C LYS A 162 17.41 -7.23 -7.27
N ASN A 163 17.06 -5.98 -7.53
CA ASN A 163 16.46 -5.09 -6.54
C ASN A 163 15.01 -5.51 -6.25
N ALA A 164 14.24 -5.91 -7.27
CA ALA A 164 12.90 -6.45 -7.11
C ALA A 164 12.90 -7.69 -6.19
N LEU A 165 13.84 -8.62 -6.40
CA LEU A 165 14.03 -9.80 -5.55
C LEU A 165 14.43 -9.42 -4.12
N LYS A 166 15.36 -8.47 -3.95
CA LYS A 166 15.77 -7.98 -2.62
C LYS A 166 14.57 -7.50 -1.81
N TYR A 167 13.76 -6.60 -2.37
CA TYR A 167 12.65 -6.01 -1.63
C TYR A 167 11.49 -6.99 -1.42
N SER A 168 11.20 -7.89 -2.34
CA SER A 168 10.23 -8.96 -2.09
C SER A 168 10.67 -9.87 -0.93
N ASN A 169 11.95 -10.24 -0.84
CA ASN A 169 12.47 -11.04 0.27
C ASN A 169 12.36 -10.28 1.61
N LEU A 170 12.71 -8.99 1.67
CA LEU A 170 12.57 -8.19 2.90
C LEU A 170 11.11 -8.12 3.37
N GLY A 171 10.16 -7.95 2.45
CA GLY A 171 8.74 -7.98 2.79
C GLY A 171 8.27 -9.34 3.30
N ILE A 172 8.73 -10.44 2.69
CA ILE A 172 8.42 -11.82 3.12
C ILE A 172 9.00 -12.08 4.52
N GLU A 173 10.24 -11.67 4.78
CA GLU A 173 10.89 -11.80 6.09
C GLU A 173 10.09 -11.08 7.18
N TYR A 174 9.66 -9.83 6.91
CA TYR A 174 8.77 -9.11 7.82
C TYR A 174 7.50 -9.89 8.11
N CYS A 175 6.78 -10.30 7.06
CA CYS A 175 5.50 -11.00 7.19
C CYS A 175 5.64 -12.29 8.02
N THR A 176 6.70 -13.04 7.80
CA THR A 176 6.99 -14.28 8.53
C THR A 176 7.31 -14.00 10.01
N LYS A 177 8.19 -13.03 10.27
CA LYS A 177 8.61 -12.64 11.62
C LYS A 177 7.43 -12.14 12.46
N HIS A 178 6.57 -11.33 11.89
CA HIS A 178 5.44 -10.68 12.58
C HIS A 178 4.13 -11.46 12.47
N ARG A 179 4.14 -12.64 11.81
CA ARG A 179 2.92 -13.45 11.53
C ARG A 179 1.81 -12.63 10.86
N ASN A 180 2.21 -11.67 10.03
CA ASN A 180 1.31 -10.85 9.25
C ASN A 180 1.26 -11.37 7.81
N TYR A 181 0.16 -12.01 7.44
CA TYR A 181 0.02 -12.63 6.12
C TYR A 181 -0.62 -11.71 5.07
N ASN A 182 -0.96 -10.46 5.43
CA ASN A 182 -1.54 -9.49 4.51
C ASN A 182 -0.52 -9.11 3.42
N GLY A 183 -0.87 -9.36 2.16
CA GLY A 183 -0.01 -9.07 1.01
C GLY A 183 1.16 -10.05 0.80
N LEU A 184 1.30 -11.08 1.63
CA LEU A 184 2.36 -12.08 1.51
C LEU A 184 2.31 -12.83 0.16
N ASN A 185 1.11 -13.14 -0.32
CA ASN A 185 0.89 -13.70 -1.66
C ASN A 185 1.45 -12.80 -2.76
N LEU A 186 1.22 -11.49 -2.71
CA LEU A 186 1.74 -10.53 -3.68
C LEU A 186 3.27 -10.44 -3.62
N LEU A 187 3.86 -10.51 -2.44
CA LEU A 187 5.32 -10.54 -2.26
C LEU A 187 5.93 -11.81 -2.87
N TYR A 188 5.30 -12.98 -2.69
CA TYR A 188 5.73 -14.22 -3.33
C TYR A 188 5.56 -14.17 -4.86
N PHE A 189 4.50 -13.55 -5.36
CA PHE A 189 4.36 -13.31 -6.80
C PHE A 189 5.53 -12.48 -7.34
N ARG A 190 5.87 -11.34 -6.68
CA ARG A 190 7.00 -10.50 -7.10
C ARG A 190 8.33 -11.24 -7.03
N LYS A 191 8.53 -12.02 -5.97
CA LYS A 191 9.71 -12.86 -5.82
C LYS A 191 9.82 -13.88 -6.96
N GLY A 192 8.76 -14.62 -7.24
CA GLY A 192 8.76 -15.64 -8.30
C GLY A 192 9.07 -15.06 -9.69
N ILE A 193 8.47 -13.92 -10.03
CA ILE A 193 8.78 -13.24 -11.31
C ILE A 193 10.23 -12.76 -11.35
N ALA A 194 10.74 -12.15 -10.28
CA ALA A 194 12.14 -11.71 -10.24
C ALA A 194 13.11 -12.90 -10.32
N GLU A 195 12.83 -14.00 -9.65
CA GLU A 195 13.61 -15.25 -9.74
C GLU A 195 13.61 -15.82 -11.15
N TYR A 196 12.45 -15.84 -11.82
CA TYR A 196 12.33 -16.31 -13.20
C TYR A 196 13.21 -15.50 -14.16
N LEU A 197 13.13 -14.15 -14.08
CA LEU A 197 13.90 -13.25 -14.94
C LEU A 197 15.40 -13.31 -14.66
N LEU A 198 15.80 -13.65 -13.44
CA LEU A 198 17.18 -13.89 -13.05
C LEU A 198 17.67 -15.32 -13.37
N GLY A 199 16.82 -16.19 -13.90
CA GLY A 199 17.14 -17.58 -14.24
C GLY A 199 17.26 -18.54 -13.03
N TYR A 200 16.67 -18.17 -11.88
CA TYR A 200 16.70 -19.03 -10.69
C TYR A 200 15.62 -20.11 -10.77
N LYS A 201 16.00 -21.35 -10.50
CA LYS A 201 15.07 -22.52 -10.57
C LYS A 201 13.98 -22.50 -9.48
N THR A 202 14.15 -21.66 -8.45
CA THR A 202 13.21 -21.55 -7.32
C THR A 202 11.95 -20.73 -7.63
N TYR A 203 11.86 -20.15 -8.83
CA TYR A 203 10.74 -19.28 -9.20
C TYR A 203 9.37 -19.98 -9.08
N MET A 204 9.31 -21.27 -9.47
CA MET A 204 8.06 -22.05 -9.42
C MET A 204 7.58 -22.22 -7.98
N ASP A 205 8.46 -22.59 -7.05
CA ASP A 205 8.13 -22.69 -5.61
C ASP A 205 7.57 -21.38 -5.05
N SER A 206 8.12 -20.24 -5.51
CA SER A 206 7.63 -18.94 -5.09
C SER A 206 6.25 -18.62 -5.66
N LEU A 207 6.00 -18.96 -6.93
CA LEU A 207 4.69 -18.76 -7.57
C LEU A 207 3.62 -19.69 -6.98
N GLU A 208 3.94 -20.94 -6.71
CA GLU A 208 3.04 -21.89 -6.04
C GLU A 208 2.67 -21.41 -4.63
N LYS A 209 3.64 -20.89 -3.86
CA LYS A 209 3.35 -20.25 -2.55
C LYS A 209 2.40 -19.07 -2.69
N CYS A 210 2.56 -18.22 -3.71
CA CYS A 210 1.61 -17.17 -3.99
C CYS A 210 0.19 -17.72 -4.18
N ILE A 211 0.02 -18.74 -5.00
CA ILE A 211 -1.28 -19.37 -5.26
C ILE A 211 -1.88 -19.96 -3.98
N HIS A 212 -1.13 -20.75 -3.22
CA HIS A 212 -1.57 -21.31 -1.96
C HIS A 212 -2.02 -20.23 -0.95
N PHE A 213 -1.28 -19.13 -0.83
CA PHE A 213 -1.71 -18.02 0.04
C PHE A 213 -2.97 -17.32 -0.48
N CYS A 214 -3.15 -17.19 -1.80
CA CYS A 214 -4.40 -16.68 -2.36
C CYS A 214 -5.60 -17.58 -1.98
N GLU A 215 -5.42 -18.90 -2.01
CA GLU A 215 -6.46 -19.88 -1.64
C GLU A 215 -6.78 -19.83 -0.13
N ILE A 216 -5.75 -19.87 0.72
CA ILE A 216 -5.90 -19.78 2.18
C ILE A 216 -6.66 -18.49 2.57
N LEU A 217 -6.36 -17.37 1.90
CA LEU A 217 -6.98 -16.07 2.14
C LEU A 217 -8.30 -15.86 1.38
N SER A 218 -8.77 -16.87 0.63
CA SER A 218 -9.97 -16.80 -0.22
C SER A 218 -9.92 -15.68 -1.27
N GLN A 219 -8.74 -15.33 -1.75
CA GLN A 219 -8.50 -14.28 -2.76
C GLN A 219 -8.46 -14.85 -4.18
N TYR A 220 -9.53 -15.53 -4.59
CA TYR A 220 -9.59 -16.27 -5.85
C TYR A 220 -9.40 -15.38 -7.09
N LYS A 221 -9.93 -14.14 -7.08
CA LYS A 221 -9.73 -13.19 -8.19
C LYS A 221 -8.26 -12.84 -8.39
N LEU A 222 -7.52 -12.65 -7.29
CA LEU A 222 -6.09 -12.38 -7.33
C LEU A 222 -5.32 -13.59 -7.83
N ARG A 223 -5.67 -14.81 -7.37
CA ARG A 223 -5.12 -16.07 -7.87
C ARG A 223 -5.24 -16.15 -9.39
N ASP A 224 -6.45 -15.98 -9.90
CA ASP A 224 -6.74 -16.12 -11.34
C ASP A 224 -6.01 -15.04 -12.16
N MET A 225 -5.87 -13.83 -11.61
CA MET A 225 -5.05 -12.77 -12.22
C MET A 225 -3.57 -13.16 -12.27
N VAL A 226 -3.02 -13.72 -11.19
CA VAL A 226 -1.61 -14.17 -11.14
C VAL A 226 -1.36 -15.26 -12.18
N ILE A 227 -2.18 -16.30 -12.23
CA ILE A 227 -2.08 -17.40 -13.21
C ILE A 227 -2.13 -16.83 -14.64
N THR A 228 -3.12 -15.97 -14.91
CA THR A 228 -3.29 -15.34 -16.23
C THR A 228 -2.08 -14.50 -16.63
N ASN A 229 -1.54 -13.71 -15.71
CA ASN A 229 -0.37 -12.86 -15.97
C ASN A 229 0.90 -13.67 -16.18
N CYS A 230 1.12 -14.72 -15.38
CA CYS A 230 2.25 -15.64 -15.55
C CYS A 230 2.22 -16.29 -16.94
N LYS A 231 1.07 -16.77 -17.38
CA LYS A 231 0.93 -17.36 -18.71
C LYS A 231 1.13 -16.33 -19.84
N LYS A 232 0.44 -15.19 -19.76
CA LYS A 232 0.44 -14.19 -20.84
C LYS A 232 1.77 -13.46 -21.02
N LEU A 233 2.44 -13.12 -19.91
CA LEU A 233 3.60 -12.22 -19.94
C LEU A 233 4.92 -12.97 -19.93
N TYR A 234 4.95 -14.19 -19.38
CA TYR A 234 6.19 -14.93 -19.14
C TYR A 234 6.17 -16.36 -19.71
N ASP A 235 5.03 -16.80 -20.27
CA ASP A 235 4.79 -18.17 -20.72
C ASP A 235 5.04 -19.22 -19.62
N ILE A 236 4.71 -18.87 -18.38
CA ILE A 236 4.81 -19.75 -17.22
C ILE A 236 3.43 -20.38 -16.95
N ASP A 237 3.37 -21.71 -16.97
CA ASP A 237 2.20 -22.47 -16.53
C ASP A 237 2.34 -22.82 -15.04
N ILE A 238 1.42 -22.31 -14.21
CA ILE A 238 1.30 -22.67 -12.79
C ILE A 238 0.10 -23.61 -12.69
N CYS A 239 0.36 -24.87 -12.33
CA CYS A 239 -0.67 -25.91 -12.19
C CYS A 239 -1.45 -25.78 -10.89
#